data_311e89c905d64cfa65a0fa4820d7695b
#
_entry.id   311e89c905d64cfa65a0fa4820d7695b
#
_cell.length_a   1.000
_cell.length_b   1.000
_cell.length_c   1.000
_cell.angle_alpha   90.00
_cell.angle_beta   90.00
_cell.angle_gamma   90.00
#
_symmetry.space_group_name_H-M   'P 1'
#
loop_
_entity.id
_entity.type
_entity.pdbx_description
1 polymer ?
#
loop_
_entity_poly.entity_id
_entity_poly.type
_entity_poly.pdbx_seq_one_letter_code
_entity_poly.pdbx_strand_id
1 'polypeptide(L)'
;MVKGKMFGNGVLYPIVGFASCVAFVYLSFGDLWINIHSDVRLSFVERNGTQFIVDGKPFYFNGWNSYWMMDQAVDESRKHRIRAILQAGAKMGLTVCRTWAFNDGDYNALQISPGRFNERVFRSLDYVIAEARRNGIRLMLCLVNNLQAYGGKTQYVKWAWDEGVGLSSSNDSFFYDPSTRRYFKNYVKTVLTRKNTITGVEYRDDPTIFAWELINEPRCITDKSGDTLQDWIEEMSAFVKSVDRNHLLTVGLEGFYGPKSPKRLTVNPEFWASDIGTDFIRNSKLSTIDFASVHIYPDHWTHNPDFEYKLKFVYKWMLSHIEDGDKELKKPIMFTEFGLSTENKDFTPAQRDRFMKVILEIMYKSAIKNRSGGGSLVWQFLVEGMEEFNDDFGIVPWQRPSTYNLFTEQSCRLAMVQGALPTQMNYLKKLCTRRK
;
A
#
# COMPACT_ATOMS: atom_id res chain seq x y z
N MET A 1 -37.95 -60.59 48.94
CA MET A 1 -37.56 -59.25 49.43
C MET A 1 -36.36 -58.81 48.62
N VAL A 2 -36.59 -58.00 47.62
CA VAL A 2 -35.49 -57.38 46.78
C VAL A 2 -35.41 -55.90 47.16
N LYS A 3 -34.30 -55.53 47.78
CA LYS A 3 -34.02 -54.08 48.08
C LYS A 3 -33.56 -53.40 46.84
N GLY A 4 -34.39 -52.50 46.29
CA GLY A 4 -33.97 -51.50 45.25
C GLY A 4 -33.06 -50.49 45.89
N LYS A 5 -31.85 -50.28 45.35
CA LYS A 5 -30.96 -49.12 45.63
C LYS A 5 -31.47 -47.92 44.87
N MET A 6 -31.99 -46.94 45.57
CA MET A 6 -32.16 -45.54 45.02
C MET A 6 -30.79 -44.92 44.76
N PHE A 7 -30.47 -44.70 43.52
CA PHE A 7 -29.35 -43.81 43.16
C PHE A 7 -29.74 -42.37 43.49
N GLY A 8 -28.99 -41.74 44.36
CA GLY A 8 -29.28 -40.42 44.88
C GLY A 8 -29.11 -39.33 43.79
N ASN A 9 -30.12 -38.45 43.68
CA ASN A 9 -30.20 -37.28 42.77
C ASN A 9 -29.11 -36.21 43.00
N GLY A 10 -28.20 -36.41 43.98
CA GLY A 10 -27.19 -35.39 44.38
C GLY A 10 -26.05 -35.14 43.37
N VAL A 11 -25.81 -36.08 42.44
CA VAL A 11 -24.71 -35.95 41.44
C VAL A 11 -25.24 -35.52 40.08
N LEU A 12 -26.52 -35.71 39.79
CA LEU A 12 -27.11 -35.42 38.48
C LEU A 12 -27.21 -33.89 38.22
N TYR A 13 -27.61 -33.14 39.25
CA TYR A 13 -27.75 -31.68 39.13
C TYR A 13 -26.45 -30.90 38.85
N PRO A 14 -25.31 -31.19 39.49
CA PRO A 14 -24.03 -30.56 39.14
C PRO A 14 -23.58 -30.89 37.73
N ILE A 15 -23.77 -32.12 37.26
CA ILE A 15 -23.38 -32.54 35.89
C ILE A 15 -24.25 -31.85 34.84
N VAL A 16 -25.56 -31.73 35.04
CA VAL A 16 -26.48 -31.04 34.15
C VAL A 16 -26.17 -29.53 34.16
N GLY A 17 -25.91 -28.95 35.35
CA GLY A 17 -25.50 -27.56 35.46
C GLY A 17 -24.19 -27.23 34.71
N PHE A 18 -23.17 -28.09 34.87
CA PHE A 18 -21.90 -27.94 34.18
C PHE A 18 -22.05 -28.13 32.66
N ALA A 19 -22.79 -29.12 32.20
CA ALA A 19 -23.08 -29.33 30.79
C ALA A 19 -23.85 -28.13 30.17
N SER A 20 -24.81 -27.57 30.91
CA SER A 20 -25.55 -26.38 30.47
C SER A 20 -24.66 -25.12 30.39
N CYS A 21 -23.74 -24.94 31.36
CA CYS A 21 -22.76 -23.85 31.31
C CYS A 21 -21.79 -24.00 30.12
N VAL A 22 -21.28 -25.22 29.87
CA VAL A 22 -20.41 -25.50 28.73
C VAL A 22 -21.16 -25.29 27.41
N ALA A 23 -22.41 -25.75 27.30
CA ALA A 23 -23.25 -25.52 26.12
C ALA A 23 -23.57 -24.05 25.93
N PHE A 24 -23.85 -23.30 27.01
CA PHE A 24 -24.08 -21.86 26.94
C PHE A 24 -22.82 -21.09 26.50
N VAL A 25 -21.65 -21.41 27.04
CA VAL A 25 -20.37 -20.85 26.60
C VAL A 25 -20.10 -21.22 25.15
N TYR A 26 -20.31 -22.46 24.74
CA TYR A 26 -20.13 -22.91 23.36
C TYR A 26 -21.12 -22.23 22.40
N LEU A 27 -22.39 -22.10 22.76
CA LEU A 27 -23.38 -21.41 21.93
C LEU A 27 -23.23 -19.87 21.93
N SER A 28 -22.72 -19.29 23.04
CA SER A 28 -22.52 -17.83 23.12
C SER A 28 -21.21 -17.37 22.49
N PHE A 29 -20.19 -18.21 22.49
CA PHE A 29 -18.84 -17.87 22.01
C PHE A 29 -18.37 -18.73 20.85
N GLY A 30 -19.02 -19.85 20.56
CA GLY A 30 -18.67 -20.75 19.46
C GLY A 30 -18.76 -20.08 18.09
N ASP A 31 -19.81 -19.29 17.87
CA ASP A 31 -19.95 -18.48 16.65
C ASP A 31 -18.93 -17.33 16.56
N LEU A 32 -18.53 -16.79 17.72
CA LEU A 32 -17.43 -15.82 17.78
C LEU A 32 -16.07 -16.47 17.46
N TRP A 33 -15.85 -17.68 17.94
CA TRP A 33 -14.61 -18.44 17.69
C TRP A 33 -14.51 -18.98 16.26
N ILE A 34 -15.61 -19.44 15.68
CA ILE A 34 -15.67 -19.92 14.29
C ILE A 34 -15.55 -18.77 13.30
N ASN A 35 -16.11 -17.59 13.61
CA ASN A 35 -15.96 -16.39 12.77
C ASN A 35 -14.57 -15.73 12.84
N ILE A 36 -13.78 -16.01 13.90
CA ILE A 36 -12.42 -15.48 14.04
C ILE A 36 -11.41 -16.24 13.15
N HIS A 37 -11.76 -17.43 12.64
CA HIS A 37 -10.83 -18.32 11.93
C HIS A 37 -11.29 -18.71 10.51
N SER A 38 -12.24 -18.03 9.89
CA SER A 38 -12.40 -18.17 8.45
C SER A 38 -11.22 -17.46 7.79
N ASP A 39 -10.19 -18.20 7.42
CA ASP A 39 -9.11 -17.70 6.58
C ASP A 39 -9.72 -17.06 5.33
N VAL A 40 -9.59 -15.74 5.28
CA VAL A 40 -10.01 -14.97 4.11
C VAL A 40 -9.18 -15.46 2.93
N ARG A 41 -9.80 -16.18 1.99
CA ARG A 41 -9.14 -16.56 0.75
C ARG A 41 -9.03 -15.34 -0.14
N LEU A 42 -7.81 -14.88 -0.35
CA LEU A 42 -7.48 -13.88 -1.34
C LEU A 42 -6.98 -14.58 -2.60
N SER A 43 -7.34 -14.06 -3.77
CA SER A 43 -6.78 -14.44 -5.07
C SER A 43 -5.77 -13.39 -5.50
N PHE A 44 -4.84 -13.76 -6.39
CA PHE A 44 -3.93 -12.78 -6.99
C PHE A 44 -4.71 -11.72 -7.76
N VAL A 45 -4.16 -10.51 -7.76
CA VAL A 45 -4.67 -9.45 -8.63
C VAL A 45 -3.94 -9.55 -9.96
N GLU A 46 -4.69 -9.56 -11.04
CA GLU A 46 -4.18 -9.62 -12.40
C GLU A 46 -4.41 -8.29 -13.12
N ARG A 47 -3.82 -8.14 -14.28
CA ARG A 47 -4.06 -7.02 -15.18
C ARG A 47 -4.66 -7.53 -16.50
N ASN A 48 -5.74 -6.88 -16.94
CA ASN A 48 -6.27 -7.04 -18.28
C ASN A 48 -6.43 -5.65 -18.93
N GLY A 49 -5.55 -5.34 -19.88
CA GLY A 49 -5.51 -4.02 -20.50
C GLY A 49 -5.31 -2.92 -19.45
N THR A 50 -6.29 -2.03 -19.34
CA THR A 50 -6.29 -0.88 -18.42
C THR A 50 -6.94 -1.17 -17.07
N GLN A 51 -7.31 -2.42 -16.79
CA GLN A 51 -8.06 -2.79 -15.59
C GLN A 51 -7.27 -3.73 -14.70
N PHE A 52 -7.39 -3.56 -13.38
CA PHE A 52 -7.08 -4.61 -12.41
C PHE A 52 -8.21 -5.62 -12.38
N ILE A 53 -7.89 -6.89 -12.25
CA ILE A 53 -8.84 -8.01 -12.27
C ILE A 53 -8.61 -8.90 -11.03
N VAL A 54 -9.68 -9.30 -10.38
CA VAL A 54 -9.69 -10.33 -9.34
C VAL A 54 -10.82 -11.31 -9.64
N ASP A 55 -10.50 -12.59 -9.71
CA ASP A 55 -11.47 -13.66 -10.01
C ASP A 55 -12.28 -13.38 -11.30
N GLY A 56 -11.60 -12.86 -12.33
CA GLY A 56 -12.19 -12.54 -13.64
C GLY A 56 -13.05 -11.27 -13.68
N LYS A 57 -13.11 -10.49 -12.57
CA LYS A 57 -13.93 -9.27 -12.48
C LYS A 57 -13.04 -8.03 -12.31
N PRO A 58 -13.46 -6.87 -12.86
CA PRO A 58 -12.77 -5.61 -12.61
C PRO A 58 -12.66 -5.33 -11.11
N PHE A 59 -11.48 -4.87 -10.69
CA PHE A 59 -11.18 -4.54 -9.29
C PHE A 59 -10.80 -3.08 -9.17
N TYR A 60 -11.75 -2.27 -8.67
CA TYR A 60 -11.56 -0.88 -8.32
C TYR A 60 -11.51 -0.73 -6.81
N PHE A 61 -10.60 0.06 -6.30
CA PHE A 61 -10.40 0.15 -4.87
C PHE A 61 -9.99 1.55 -4.41
N ASN A 62 -10.22 1.81 -3.15
CA ASN A 62 -9.57 2.85 -2.38
C ASN A 62 -8.80 2.20 -1.22
N GLY A 63 -7.79 2.90 -0.74
CA GLY A 63 -6.91 2.40 0.30
C GLY A 63 -6.12 3.52 0.95
N TRP A 64 -5.04 3.15 1.60
CA TRP A 64 -4.22 4.09 2.36
C TRP A 64 -2.74 3.67 2.39
N ASN A 65 -1.91 4.60 2.86
CA ASN A 65 -0.53 4.36 3.22
C ASN A 65 -0.37 4.28 4.75
N SER A 66 0.42 3.34 5.22
CA SER A 66 0.93 3.24 6.60
C SER A 66 2.33 2.64 6.54
N TYR A 67 3.31 3.47 6.15
CA TYR A 67 4.69 3.03 5.88
C TYR A 67 5.37 2.39 7.07
N TRP A 68 5.00 2.76 8.27
CA TRP A 68 5.58 2.46 9.56
C TRP A 68 5.27 1.04 10.11
N MET A 69 4.41 0.26 9.45
CA MET A 69 3.88 -0.98 10.04
C MET A 69 4.95 -2.00 10.40
N MET A 70 5.95 -2.23 9.53
CA MET A 70 7.02 -3.17 9.81
C MET A 70 7.86 -2.73 11.01
N ASP A 71 8.25 -1.46 11.08
CA ASP A 71 9.03 -0.91 12.18
C ASP A 71 8.28 -1.03 13.52
N GLN A 72 7.02 -0.65 13.56
CA GLN A 72 6.20 -0.76 14.77
C GLN A 72 5.95 -2.21 15.21
N ALA A 73 5.88 -3.15 14.28
CA ALA A 73 5.69 -4.57 14.60
C ALA A 73 6.92 -5.26 15.20
N VAL A 74 8.10 -4.60 15.20
CA VAL A 74 9.33 -5.10 15.85
C VAL A 74 9.16 -5.20 17.37
N ASP A 75 8.37 -4.31 17.95
CA ASP A 75 8.03 -4.32 19.36
C ASP A 75 6.67 -5.02 19.58
N GLU A 76 6.67 -6.10 20.37
CA GLU A 76 5.46 -6.86 20.70
C GLU A 76 4.36 -5.98 21.31
N SER A 77 4.73 -5.00 22.14
CA SER A 77 3.79 -4.08 22.78
C SER A 77 3.08 -3.16 21.77
N ARG A 78 3.67 -2.92 20.60
CA ARG A 78 3.16 -2.03 19.56
C ARG A 78 2.38 -2.75 18.44
N LYS A 79 2.37 -4.07 18.41
CA LYS A 79 1.63 -4.87 17.41
C LYS A 79 0.12 -4.58 17.39
N HIS A 80 -0.44 -4.11 18.50
CA HIS A 80 -1.85 -3.67 18.54
C HIS A 80 -2.13 -2.51 17.58
N ARG A 81 -1.13 -1.63 17.28
CA ARG A 81 -1.24 -0.52 16.32
C ARG A 81 -1.53 -1.03 14.91
N ILE A 82 -0.82 -2.10 14.51
CA ILE A 82 -0.99 -2.74 13.20
C ILE A 82 -2.40 -3.34 13.09
N ARG A 83 -2.86 -4.07 14.12
CA ARG A 83 -4.23 -4.61 14.14
C ARG A 83 -5.27 -3.50 14.04
N ALA A 84 -5.11 -2.44 14.83
CA ALA A 84 -6.06 -1.32 14.87
C ALA A 84 -6.23 -0.66 13.49
N ILE A 85 -5.13 -0.36 12.80
CA ILE A 85 -5.20 0.31 11.49
C ILE A 85 -5.75 -0.60 10.39
N LEU A 86 -5.36 -1.88 10.37
CA LEU A 86 -5.87 -2.84 9.39
C LEU A 86 -7.37 -3.11 9.61
N GLN A 87 -7.82 -3.25 10.85
CA GLN A 87 -9.24 -3.37 11.20
C GLN A 87 -10.03 -2.11 10.85
N ALA A 88 -9.47 -0.91 11.08
CA ALA A 88 -10.09 0.34 10.71
C ALA A 88 -10.26 0.43 9.18
N GLY A 89 -9.20 0.13 8.42
CA GLY A 89 -9.27 0.05 6.97
C GLY A 89 -10.34 -0.92 6.48
N ALA A 90 -10.38 -2.13 7.01
CA ALA A 90 -11.40 -3.12 6.68
C ALA A 90 -12.83 -2.63 7.00
N LYS A 91 -13.04 -2.00 8.17
CA LYS A 91 -14.34 -1.39 8.55
C LYS A 91 -14.78 -0.27 7.62
N MET A 92 -13.84 0.49 7.05
CA MET A 92 -14.11 1.54 6.07
C MET A 92 -14.30 0.98 4.65
N GLY A 93 -14.06 -0.31 4.42
CA GLY A 93 -14.12 -0.96 3.12
C GLY A 93 -12.92 -0.71 2.25
N LEU A 94 -11.83 -0.26 2.82
CA LEU A 94 -10.55 -0.17 2.13
C LEU A 94 -10.00 -1.57 1.94
N THR A 95 -9.33 -1.82 0.82
CA THR A 95 -8.88 -3.16 0.44
C THR A 95 -7.40 -3.25 0.13
N VAL A 96 -6.71 -2.14 -0.03
CA VAL A 96 -5.27 -2.08 -0.32
C VAL A 96 -4.59 -1.11 0.64
N CYS A 97 -3.49 -1.55 1.25
CA CYS A 97 -2.59 -0.71 2.04
C CYS A 97 -1.18 -0.75 1.45
N ARG A 98 -0.57 0.42 1.26
CA ARG A 98 0.83 0.52 0.86
C ARG A 98 1.70 0.71 2.10
N THR A 99 2.80 -0.06 2.18
CA THR A 99 3.73 -0.01 3.31
C THR A 99 5.16 -0.32 2.86
N TRP A 100 6.13 0.03 3.69
CA TRP A 100 7.54 -0.30 3.44
C TRP A 100 7.82 -1.78 3.75
N ALA A 101 8.47 -2.47 2.81
CA ALA A 101 9.08 -3.77 3.05
C ALA A 101 10.60 -3.65 3.24
N PHE A 102 11.12 -2.45 3.36
CA PHE A 102 12.54 -2.13 3.52
C PHE A 102 12.77 -1.30 4.81
N ASN A 103 13.96 -1.41 5.33
CA ASN A 103 14.61 -0.52 6.27
C ASN A 103 16.10 -0.87 6.21
N ASP A 104 16.92 0.05 5.73
CA ASP A 104 18.31 -0.20 5.37
C ASP A 104 19.25 0.52 6.35
N GLY A 105 20.13 -0.21 7.02
CA GLY A 105 21.25 0.35 7.78
C GLY A 105 21.08 0.33 9.29
N ASP A 106 20.49 1.35 9.92
CA ASP A 106 20.64 1.60 11.36
C ASP A 106 19.55 0.98 12.26
N TYR A 107 18.68 1.82 12.80
CA TYR A 107 17.69 1.39 13.80
C TYR A 107 16.60 0.51 13.17
N ASN A 108 16.33 -0.63 13.79
CA ASN A 108 15.37 -1.61 13.28
C ASN A 108 15.58 -2.00 11.81
N ALA A 109 16.84 -1.96 11.33
CA ALA A 109 17.15 -2.31 9.95
C ALA A 109 16.70 -3.73 9.60
N LEU A 110 15.95 -3.87 8.49
CA LEU A 110 15.68 -5.15 7.87
C LEU A 110 16.97 -5.70 7.24
N GLN A 111 17.66 -4.88 6.45
CA GLN A 111 18.98 -5.15 5.91
C GLN A 111 20.03 -4.33 6.67
N ILE A 112 20.89 -5.02 7.44
CA ILE A 112 21.92 -4.40 8.29
C ILE A 112 23.12 -3.97 7.43
N SER A 113 23.50 -4.79 6.46
CA SER A 113 24.51 -4.55 5.45
C SER A 113 24.21 -5.44 4.23
N PRO A 114 24.84 -5.25 3.08
CA PRO A 114 24.54 -6.01 1.88
C PRO A 114 24.48 -7.52 2.13
N GLY A 115 23.31 -8.13 1.92
CA GLY A 115 23.07 -9.56 2.12
C GLY A 115 22.99 -10.04 3.58
N ARG A 116 23.04 -9.14 4.56
CA ARG A 116 22.85 -9.47 5.99
C ARG A 116 21.55 -8.90 6.50
N PHE A 117 20.66 -9.76 6.95
CA PHE A 117 19.31 -9.42 7.36
C PHE A 117 19.07 -9.64 8.85
N ASN A 118 18.21 -8.84 9.43
CA ASN A 118 17.74 -8.99 10.80
C ASN A 118 16.46 -9.83 10.83
N GLU A 119 16.59 -11.07 11.31
CA GLU A 119 15.45 -11.99 11.38
C GLU A 119 14.31 -11.49 12.28
N ARG A 120 14.61 -10.73 13.34
CA ARG A 120 13.58 -10.11 14.19
C ARG A 120 12.72 -9.13 13.38
N VAL A 121 13.34 -8.32 12.52
CA VAL A 121 12.64 -7.36 11.67
C VAL A 121 11.90 -8.09 10.53
N PHE A 122 12.48 -9.14 9.96
CA PHE A 122 11.74 -9.98 9.00
C PHE A 122 10.48 -10.61 9.61
N ARG A 123 10.54 -11.11 10.85
CA ARG A 123 9.36 -11.62 11.55
C ARG A 123 8.28 -10.55 11.79
N SER A 124 8.68 -9.29 11.94
CA SER A 124 7.70 -8.21 12.02
C SER A 124 6.99 -7.96 10.69
N LEU A 125 7.70 -8.07 9.55
CA LEU A 125 7.07 -8.02 8.23
C LEU A 125 6.17 -9.26 7.99
N ASP A 126 6.61 -10.46 8.40
CA ASP A 126 5.77 -11.67 8.40
C ASP A 126 4.44 -11.43 9.14
N TYR A 127 4.51 -10.79 10.30
CA TYR A 127 3.35 -10.45 11.11
C TYR A 127 2.42 -9.46 10.40
N VAL A 128 2.96 -8.40 9.80
CA VAL A 128 2.17 -7.41 9.04
C VAL A 128 1.39 -8.09 7.91
N ILE A 129 2.04 -8.97 7.13
CA ILE A 129 1.41 -9.70 6.03
C ILE A 129 0.32 -10.64 6.56
N ALA A 130 0.62 -11.40 7.61
CA ALA A 130 -0.35 -12.32 8.21
C ALA A 130 -1.57 -11.58 8.77
N GLU A 131 -1.37 -10.43 9.40
CA GLU A 131 -2.45 -9.63 9.97
C GLU A 131 -3.29 -8.95 8.87
N ALA A 132 -2.66 -8.49 7.79
CA ALA A 132 -3.36 -7.98 6.61
C ALA A 132 -4.26 -9.05 5.99
N ARG A 133 -3.76 -10.28 5.83
CA ARG A 133 -4.53 -11.44 5.36
C ARG A 133 -5.78 -11.68 6.21
N ARG A 134 -5.64 -11.68 7.54
CA ARG A 134 -6.77 -11.88 8.48
C ARG A 134 -7.87 -10.84 8.30
N ASN A 135 -7.49 -9.62 7.94
CA ASN A 135 -8.41 -8.49 7.72
C ASN A 135 -8.87 -8.36 6.26
N GLY A 136 -8.41 -9.24 5.35
CA GLY A 136 -8.73 -9.18 3.93
C GLY A 136 -8.15 -7.96 3.21
N ILE A 137 -7.10 -7.39 3.76
CA ILE A 137 -6.37 -6.27 3.17
C ILE A 137 -5.22 -6.82 2.33
N ARG A 138 -5.06 -6.30 1.13
CA ARG A 138 -3.89 -6.55 0.28
C ARG A 138 -2.82 -5.52 0.54
N LEU A 139 -1.57 -5.93 0.46
CA LEU A 139 -0.42 -5.05 0.69
C LEU A 139 0.31 -4.73 -0.62
N MET A 140 0.53 -3.45 -0.87
CA MET A 140 1.51 -2.99 -1.84
C MET A 140 2.82 -2.74 -1.08
N LEU A 141 3.86 -3.49 -1.44
CA LEU A 141 5.14 -3.51 -0.73
C LEU A 141 6.21 -2.78 -1.52
N CYS A 142 6.68 -1.66 -0.96
CA CYS A 142 7.78 -0.88 -1.52
C CYS A 142 9.13 -1.48 -1.09
N LEU A 143 10.08 -1.58 -2.03
CA LEU A 143 11.34 -2.30 -1.84
C LEU A 143 12.53 -1.41 -1.47
N VAL A 144 12.52 -0.12 -1.77
CA VAL A 144 13.55 0.84 -1.38
C VAL A 144 13.03 2.28 -1.50
N ASN A 145 13.71 3.23 -0.88
CA ASN A 145 13.38 4.65 -0.98
C ASN A 145 14.44 5.42 -1.77
N ASN A 146 14.00 6.36 -2.59
CA ASN A 146 14.88 7.37 -3.16
C ASN A 146 15.34 8.40 -2.11
N LEU A 147 14.47 8.68 -1.13
CA LEU A 147 14.75 9.57 0.00
C LEU A 147 15.58 8.83 1.06
N GLN A 148 16.25 9.60 1.93
CA GLN A 148 17.11 9.03 2.98
C GLN A 148 16.33 8.33 4.10
N ALA A 149 15.04 8.61 4.23
CA ALA A 149 14.20 7.97 5.25
C ALA A 149 14.26 6.45 5.14
N TYR A 150 14.52 5.76 6.25
CA TYR A 150 14.76 4.31 6.32
C TYR A 150 15.96 3.83 5.49
N GLY A 151 16.97 4.68 5.31
CA GLY A 151 18.22 4.39 4.59
C GLY A 151 18.12 4.66 3.09
N GLY A 152 17.34 3.87 2.38
CA GLY A 152 17.09 4.02 0.95
C GLY A 152 18.37 4.01 0.09
N LYS A 153 18.31 4.60 -1.12
CA LYS A 153 19.44 4.58 -2.06
C LYS A 153 20.73 5.13 -1.46
N THR A 154 20.64 6.10 -0.56
CA THR A 154 21.78 6.69 0.14
C THR A 154 22.56 5.64 0.94
N GLN A 155 21.84 4.74 1.61
CA GLN A 155 22.47 3.69 2.41
C GLN A 155 23.19 2.65 1.53
N TYR A 156 22.65 2.32 0.37
CA TYR A 156 23.30 1.42 -0.59
C TYR A 156 24.62 2.01 -1.12
N VAL A 157 24.63 3.31 -1.42
CA VAL A 157 25.85 4.02 -1.83
C VAL A 157 26.86 4.06 -0.69
N LYS A 158 26.43 4.31 0.54
CA LYS A 158 27.31 4.27 1.71
C LYS A 158 27.95 2.89 1.89
N TRP A 159 27.18 1.82 1.79
CA TRP A 159 27.73 0.46 1.89
C TRP A 159 28.78 0.16 0.83
N ALA A 160 28.58 0.63 -0.41
CA ALA A 160 29.58 0.46 -1.45
C ALA A 160 30.88 1.23 -1.14
N TRP A 161 30.78 2.44 -0.58
CA TRP A 161 31.96 3.17 -0.11
C TRP A 161 32.67 2.46 1.04
N ASP A 162 31.92 1.94 2.01
CA ASP A 162 32.47 1.20 3.16
C ASP A 162 33.21 -0.08 2.70
N GLU A 163 32.81 -0.67 1.58
CA GLU A 163 33.49 -1.80 0.92
C GLU A 163 34.64 -1.37 -0.01
N GLY A 164 34.96 -0.06 -0.09
CA GLY A 164 36.05 0.47 -0.90
C GLY A 164 35.76 0.63 -2.38
N VAL A 165 34.48 0.62 -2.78
CA VAL A 165 34.06 0.88 -4.17
C VAL A 165 34.24 2.37 -4.48
N GLY A 166 34.98 2.69 -5.53
CA GLY A 166 35.24 4.07 -5.96
C GLY A 166 34.04 4.69 -6.67
N LEU A 167 33.01 5.08 -5.92
CA LEU A 167 31.81 5.73 -6.45
C LEU A 167 31.99 7.23 -6.62
N SER A 168 31.12 7.83 -7.44
CA SER A 168 30.95 9.29 -7.42
C SER A 168 30.30 9.75 -6.10
N SER A 169 30.42 11.04 -5.77
CA SER A 169 29.85 11.60 -4.55
C SER A 169 28.30 11.69 -4.57
N SER A 170 27.67 11.38 -5.70
CA SER A 170 26.23 11.40 -5.85
C SER A 170 25.56 10.13 -5.37
N ASN A 171 24.49 10.27 -4.59
CA ASN A 171 23.61 9.15 -4.23
C ASN A 171 22.93 8.50 -5.44
N ASP A 172 22.93 9.15 -6.61
CA ASP A 172 22.42 8.57 -7.85
C ASP A 172 23.31 7.46 -8.39
N SER A 173 24.53 7.26 -7.83
CA SER A 173 25.36 6.08 -8.06
C SER A 173 24.59 4.77 -7.81
N PHE A 174 23.57 4.82 -6.96
CA PHE A 174 22.62 3.71 -6.75
C PHE A 174 22.05 3.17 -8.06
N PHE A 175 21.76 4.04 -9.03
CA PHE A 175 21.12 3.65 -10.28
C PHE A 175 22.09 3.05 -11.32
N TYR A 176 23.37 3.41 -11.30
CA TYR A 176 24.29 2.98 -12.36
C TYR A 176 25.45 2.12 -11.91
N ASP A 177 25.80 2.13 -10.61
CA ASP A 177 26.92 1.34 -10.16
C ASP A 177 26.59 -0.16 -10.07
N PRO A 178 27.44 -1.06 -10.63
CA PRO A 178 27.18 -2.50 -10.61
C PRO A 178 27.10 -3.11 -9.20
N SER A 179 27.81 -2.55 -8.21
CA SER A 179 27.82 -3.06 -6.84
C SER A 179 26.48 -2.78 -6.15
N THR A 180 25.99 -1.53 -6.23
CA THR A 180 24.69 -1.16 -5.65
C THR A 180 23.55 -1.91 -6.32
N ARG A 181 23.58 -2.07 -7.66
CA ARG A 181 22.61 -2.91 -8.41
C ARG A 181 22.62 -4.36 -7.93
N ARG A 182 23.83 -4.93 -7.70
CA ARG A 182 23.98 -6.30 -7.17
C ARG A 182 23.41 -6.42 -5.74
N TYR A 183 23.69 -5.46 -4.86
CA TYR A 183 23.16 -5.45 -3.49
C TYR A 183 21.63 -5.40 -3.51
N PHE A 184 21.06 -4.52 -4.31
CA PHE A 184 19.61 -4.40 -4.44
C PHE A 184 18.95 -5.69 -4.99
N LYS A 185 19.51 -6.30 -6.02
CA LYS A 185 19.03 -7.60 -6.53
C LYS A 185 19.07 -8.70 -5.47
N ASN A 186 20.14 -8.78 -4.67
CA ASN A 186 20.25 -9.76 -3.59
C ASN A 186 19.17 -9.53 -2.52
N TYR A 187 18.95 -8.28 -2.16
CA TYR A 187 17.87 -7.88 -1.25
C TYR A 187 16.50 -8.29 -1.81
N VAL A 188 16.18 -7.86 -3.01
CA VAL A 188 14.90 -8.19 -3.70
C VAL A 188 14.68 -9.71 -3.70
N LYS A 189 15.66 -10.49 -4.15
CA LYS A 189 15.55 -11.96 -4.15
C LYS A 189 15.23 -12.51 -2.77
N THR A 190 15.91 -12.02 -1.74
CA THR A 190 15.71 -12.49 -0.35
C THR A 190 14.31 -12.17 0.15
N VAL A 191 13.79 -10.98 -0.12
CA VAL A 191 12.43 -10.58 0.28
C VAL A 191 11.39 -11.41 -0.46
N LEU A 192 11.47 -11.50 -1.78
CA LEU A 192 10.46 -12.18 -2.58
C LEU A 192 10.37 -13.69 -2.27
N THR A 193 11.52 -14.32 -1.98
CA THR A 193 11.58 -15.76 -1.66
C THR A 193 11.48 -16.05 -0.15
N ARG A 194 11.25 -15.03 0.67
CA ARG A 194 11.04 -15.21 2.11
C ARG A 194 9.83 -16.09 2.37
N LYS A 195 10.02 -17.15 3.12
CA LYS A 195 8.91 -17.94 3.64
C LYS A 195 8.40 -17.30 4.94
N ASN A 196 7.18 -16.82 4.93
CA ASN A 196 6.52 -16.23 6.09
C ASN A 196 6.46 -17.23 7.24
N THR A 197 6.99 -16.90 8.39
CA THR A 197 7.07 -17.79 9.56
C THR A 197 5.72 -18.06 10.22
N ILE A 198 4.70 -17.25 9.93
CA ILE A 198 3.36 -17.36 10.50
C ILE A 198 2.43 -18.12 9.55
N THR A 199 2.45 -17.78 8.26
CA THR A 199 1.54 -18.38 7.26
C THR A 199 2.15 -19.61 6.57
N GLY A 200 3.47 -19.75 6.61
CA GLY A 200 4.20 -20.82 5.93
C GLY A 200 4.28 -20.66 4.40
N VAL A 201 3.80 -19.52 3.85
CA VAL A 201 3.77 -19.22 2.41
C VAL A 201 4.97 -18.37 2.05
N GLU A 202 5.60 -18.60 0.88
CA GLU A 202 6.60 -17.66 0.37
C GLU A 202 5.91 -16.37 -0.07
N TYR A 203 6.59 -15.21 0.12
CA TYR A 203 5.98 -13.92 -0.22
C TYR A 203 5.55 -13.85 -1.68
N ARG A 204 6.36 -14.38 -2.61
CA ARG A 204 6.01 -14.45 -4.04
C ARG A 204 4.81 -15.34 -4.37
N ASP A 205 4.34 -16.14 -3.41
CA ASP A 205 3.19 -17.04 -3.57
C ASP A 205 2.00 -16.61 -2.68
N ASP A 206 2.10 -15.48 -1.97
CA ASP A 206 1.07 -15.01 -1.06
C ASP A 206 0.16 -13.93 -1.71
N PRO A 207 -1.09 -14.26 -2.07
CA PRO A 207 -2.02 -13.31 -2.71
C PRO A 207 -2.46 -12.15 -1.78
N THR A 208 -2.02 -12.15 -0.51
CA THR A 208 -2.13 -10.98 0.37
C THR A 208 -1.27 -9.82 -0.15
N ILE A 209 -0.17 -10.12 -0.83
CA ILE A 209 0.63 -9.10 -1.51
C ILE A 209 -0.10 -8.75 -2.83
N PHE A 210 -0.46 -7.47 -2.98
CA PHE A 210 -1.08 -6.93 -4.17
C PHE A 210 -0.06 -6.73 -5.28
N ALA A 211 1.05 -6.10 -4.93
CA ALA A 211 2.09 -5.72 -5.87
C ALA A 211 3.41 -5.41 -5.16
N TRP A 212 4.48 -5.53 -5.94
CA TRP A 212 5.79 -4.98 -5.61
C TRP A 212 5.93 -3.58 -6.21
N GLU A 213 6.57 -2.69 -5.46
CA GLU A 213 6.99 -1.38 -5.94
C GLU A 213 8.51 -1.30 -5.87
N LEU A 214 9.16 -1.01 -7.01
CA LEU A 214 10.63 -1.04 -7.10
C LEU A 214 11.29 -0.05 -6.15
N ILE A 215 10.80 1.19 -6.13
CA ILE A 215 11.41 2.28 -5.36
C ILE A 215 10.39 3.40 -5.14
N ASN A 216 10.32 3.96 -3.96
CA ASN A 216 9.53 5.16 -3.70
C ASN A 216 10.17 6.40 -4.34
N GLU A 217 9.43 7.12 -5.18
CA GLU A 217 9.75 8.43 -5.76
C GLU A 217 11.14 8.55 -6.40
N PRO A 218 11.53 7.65 -7.32
CA PRO A 218 12.86 7.67 -7.90
C PRO A 218 13.14 8.97 -8.66
N ARG A 219 14.29 9.57 -8.37
CA ARG A 219 14.82 10.75 -9.06
C ARG A 219 16.30 10.53 -9.31
N CYS A 220 16.75 10.73 -10.56
CA CYS A 220 18.16 10.69 -10.96
C CYS A 220 18.57 12.08 -11.47
N ILE A 221 18.82 12.98 -10.54
CA ILE A 221 19.07 14.41 -10.84
C ILE A 221 20.39 14.65 -11.58
N THR A 222 21.31 13.69 -11.53
CA THR A 222 22.58 13.74 -12.25
C THR A 222 22.43 13.44 -13.74
N ASP A 223 21.30 12.85 -14.15
CA ASP A 223 20.98 12.58 -15.54
C ASP A 223 19.55 13.02 -15.90
N LYS A 224 19.43 14.24 -16.34
CA LYS A 224 18.16 14.87 -16.74
C LYS A 224 17.54 14.26 -18.00
N SER A 225 18.30 13.49 -18.80
CA SER A 225 17.76 12.79 -19.97
C SER A 225 16.80 11.66 -19.56
N GLY A 226 16.96 11.14 -18.33
CA GLY A 226 16.23 10.03 -17.78
C GLY A 226 16.70 8.65 -18.27
N ASP A 227 17.82 8.60 -19.02
CA ASP A 227 18.31 7.33 -19.59
C ASP A 227 18.83 6.42 -18.47
N THR A 228 19.62 6.95 -17.52
CA THR A 228 20.15 6.20 -16.37
C THR A 228 19.04 5.55 -15.54
N LEU A 229 17.99 6.29 -15.22
CA LEU A 229 16.88 5.75 -14.46
C LEU A 229 16.07 4.73 -15.27
N GLN A 230 15.88 4.97 -16.56
CA GLN A 230 15.20 4.03 -17.45
C GLN A 230 15.91 2.68 -17.50
N ASP A 231 17.22 2.69 -17.68
CA ASP A 231 18.06 1.46 -17.73
C ASP A 231 17.98 0.69 -16.41
N TRP A 232 17.99 1.43 -15.28
CA TRP A 232 17.83 0.81 -13.96
C TRP A 232 16.44 0.17 -13.79
N ILE A 233 15.37 0.86 -14.18
CA ILE A 233 14.00 0.33 -14.10
C ILE A 233 13.86 -0.92 -14.97
N GLU A 234 14.40 -0.90 -16.19
CA GLU A 234 14.35 -2.04 -17.10
C GLU A 234 15.04 -3.26 -16.51
N GLU A 235 16.27 -3.08 -16.00
CA GLU A 235 17.04 -4.16 -15.38
C GLU A 235 16.37 -4.72 -14.11
N MET A 236 15.91 -3.83 -13.20
CA MET A 236 15.35 -4.27 -11.93
C MET A 236 13.97 -4.88 -12.08
N SER A 237 13.13 -4.33 -12.96
CA SER A 237 11.81 -4.90 -13.22
C SER A 237 11.90 -6.28 -13.89
N ALA A 238 12.82 -6.46 -14.83
CA ALA A 238 13.09 -7.78 -15.43
C ALA A 238 13.57 -8.77 -14.37
N PHE A 239 14.44 -8.32 -13.45
CA PHE A 239 14.93 -9.16 -12.37
C PHE A 239 13.79 -9.58 -11.41
N VAL A 240 12.93 -8.64 -10.96
CA VAL A 240 11.76 -8.95 -10.13
C VAL A 240 10.88 -10.00 -10.81
N LYS A 241 10.53 -9.79 -12.08
CA LYS A 241 9.69 -10.72 -12.85
C LYS A 241 10.35 -12.08 -13.10
N SER A 242 11.68 -12.18 -13.03
CA SER A 242 12.40 -13.47 -13.08
C SER A 242 12.24 -14.28 -11.79
N VAL A 243 12.04 -13.61 -10.65
CA VAL A 243 11.89 -14.22 -9.31
C VAL A 243 10.43 -14.46 -8.96
N ASP A 244 9.54 -13.53 -9.35
CA ASP A 244 8.12 -13.55 -9.04
C ASP A 244 7.29 -13.19 -10.29
N ARG A 245 6.49 -14.14 -10.75
CA ARG A 245 5.59 -14.00 -11.90
C ARG A 245 4.13 -13.85 -11.52
N ASN A 246 3.81 -13.97 -10.23
CA ASN A 246 2.44 -13.97 -9.74
C ASN A 246 1.96 -12.55 -9.44
N HIS A 247 2.84 -11.70 -8.88
CA HIS A 247 2.44 -10.38 -8.45
C HIS A 247 2.62 -9.32 -9.52
N LEU A 248 1.78 -8.29 -9.41
CA LEU A 248 1.91 -7.07 -10.19
C LEU A 248 3.16 -6.29 -9.75
N LEU A 249 3.70 -5.49 -10.67
CA LEU A 249 4.88 -4.67 -10.44
C LEU A 249 4.66 -3.24 -10.93
N THR A 250 5.07 -2.28 -10.13
CA THR A 250 5.16 -0.86 -10.51
C THR A 250 6.51 -0.27 -10.15
N VAL A 251 6.77 0.94 -10.64
CA VAL A 251 8.03 1.65 -10.34
C VAL A 251 7.98 2.36 -8.99
N GLY A 252 6.93 3.13 -8.72
CA GLY A 252 6.78 4.04 -7.57
C GLY A 252 6.99 5.52 -7.95
N LEU A 253 6.62 5.88 -9.18
CA LEU A 253 6.77 7.24 -9.71
C LEU A 253 5.79 8.21 -9.07
N GLU A 254 6.22 9.48 -8.96
CA GLU A 254 5.35 10.61 -8.63
C GLU A 254 4.43 11.00 -9.81
N GLY A 255 4.82 10.67 -11.04
CA GLY A 255 4.06 10.93 -12.25
C GLY A 255 4.60 12.08 -13.11
N PHE A 256 5.76 12.64 -12.79
CA PHE A 256 6.32 13.76 -13.57
C PHE A 256 6.70 13.33 -15.00
N TYR A 257 6.37 14.20 -15.94
CA TYR A 257 6.70 14.01 -17.33
C TYR A 257 8.09 14.60 -17.63
N GLY A 258 8.94 13.80 -18.22
CA GLY A 258 10.29 14.16 -18.60
C GLY A 258 10.41 14.64 -20.05
N PRO A 259 11.64 14.90 -20.51
CA PRO A 259 11.91 15.48 -21.85
C PRO A 259 11.48 14.55 -23.01
N LYS A 260 11.30 13.26 -22.78
CA LYS A 260 10.80 12.32 -23.81
C LYS A 260 9.28 12.36 -23.99
N SER A 261 8.58 13.09 -23.12
CA SER A 261 7.13 13.33 -23.18
C SER A 261 6.78 14.81 -23.40
N PRO A 262 7.29 15.48 -24.47
CA PRO A 262 7.23 16.94 -24.59
C PRO A 262 5.81 17.51 -24.65
N LYS A 263 4.84 16.75 -25.15
CA LYS A 263 3.42 17.17 -25.22
C LYS A 263 2.75 17.25 -23.84
N ARG A 264 3.34 16.62 -22.83
CA ARG A 264 2.81 16.56 -21.48
C ARG A 264 3.51 17.47 -20.47
N LEU A 265 4.62 18.13 -20.83
CA LEU A 265 5.39 18.99 -19.92
C LEU A 265 4.54 20.08 -19.24
N THR A 266 3.54 20.63 -19.93
CA THR A 266 2.61 21.61 -19.36
C THR A 266 1.64 21.06 -18.31
N VAL A 267 1.62 19.74 -18.12
CA VAL A 267 0.83 19.09 -17.07
C VAL A 267 1.59 19.05 -15.74
N ASN A 268 2.93 19.08 -15.80
CA ASN A 268 3.78 19.15 -14.61
C ASN A 268 3.40 20.34 -13.72
N PRO A 269 3.60 20.23 -12.39
CA PRO A 269 3.29 21.30 -11.46
C PRO A 269 4.10 22.57 -11.77
N GLU A 270 5.40 22.39 -12.02
CA GLU A 270 6.35 23.44 -12.39
C GLU A 270 7.48 22.89 -13.26
N PHE A 271 8.33 23.77 -13.79
CA PHE A 271 9.39 23.39 -14.72
C PHE A 271 10.41 22.39 -14.12
N TRP A 272 10.74 22.52 -12.84
CA TRP A 272 11.71 21.64 -12.16
C TRP A 272 11.36 20.14 -12.29
N ALA A 273 10.08 19.82 -12.36
CA ALA A 273 9.59 18.45 -12.43
C ALA A 273 10.01 17.71 -13.70
N SER A 274 10.37 18.41 -14.77
CA SER A 274 10.90 17.81 -16.00
C SER A 274 12.39 17.49 -15.95
N ASP A 275 13.11 18.01 -14.93
CA ASP A 275 14.57 18.03 -14.84
C ASP A 275 15.15 17.07 -13.78
N ILE A 276 14.33 16.13 -13.27
CA ILE A 276 14.71 15.22 -12.17
C ILE A 276 15.04 13.80 -12.63
N GLY A 277 15.16 13.59 -13.94
CA GLY A 277 15.55 12.29 -14.50
C GLY A 277 14.45 11.24 -14.55
N THR A 278 13.17 11.63 -14.37
CA THR A 278 12.02 10.75 -14.54
C THR A 278 11.25 11.10 -15.81
N ASP A 279 10.54 10.12 -16.37
CA ASP A 279 9.54 10.34 -17.43
C ASP A 279 8.42 9.33 -17.24
N PHE A 280 7.27 9.78 -16.77
CA PHE A 280 6.14 8.96 -16.41
C PHE A 280 5.75 7.95 -17.51
N ILE A 281 5.59 8.43 -18.76
CA ILE A 281 5.19 7.57 -19.86
C ILE A 281 6.28 6.55 -20.18
N ARG A 282 7.52 7.02 -20.35
CA ARG A 282 8.64 6.16 -20.71
C ARG A 282 8.90 5.08 -19.67
N ASN A 283 9.01 5.47 -18.40
CA ASN A 283 9.31 4.58 -17.30
C ASN A 283 8.19 3.53 -17.08
N SER A 284 6.92 3.93 -17.25
CA SER A 284 5.78 3.03 -17.07
C SER A 284 5.47 2.15 -18.29
N LYS A 285 6.05 2.43 -19.46
CA LYS A 285 5.74 1.72 -20.72
C LYS A 285 6.37 0.35 -20.83
N LEU A 286 7.38 0.04 -20.04
CA LEU A 286 8.07 -1.27 -20.04
C LEU A 286 7.08 -2.42 -19.85
N SER A 287 7.25 -3.51 -20.60
CA SER A 287 6.36 -4.69 -20.53
C SER A 287 6.38 -5.38 -19.17
N THR A 288 7.46 -5.24 -18.44
CA THR A 288 7.66 -5.76 -17.07
C THR A 288 6.94 -4.97 -15.99
N ILE A 289 6.50 -3.74 -16.29
CA ILE A 289 5.71 -2.90 -15.40
C ILE A 289 4.23 -3.11 -15.72
N ASP A 290 3.47 -3.53 -14.72
CA ASP A 290 2.05 -3.91 -14.89
C ASP A 290 1.10 -2.72 -14.80
N PHE A 291 1.40 -1.74 -13.96
CA PHE A 291 0.61 -0.53 -13.79
C PHE A 291 1.49 0.67 -13.45
N ALA A 292 0.98 1.86 -13.69
CA ALA A 292 1.71 3.08 -13.41
C ALA A 292 1.25 3.71 -12.10
N SER A 293 2.21 4.19 -11.29
CA SER A 293 1.99 4.91 -10.04
C SER A 293 2.09 6.42 -10.23
N VAL A 294 1.28 7.16 -9.49
CA VAL A 294 1.23 8.64 -9.49
C VAL A 294 0.99 9.12 -8.06
N HIS A 295 1.66 10.21 -7.64
CA HIS A 295 1.43 10.90 -6.38
C HIS A 295 0.70 12.23 -6.60
N ILE A 296 0.16 12.85 -5.53
CA ILE A 296 -0.57 14.12 -5.61
C ILE A 296 -0.31 14.95 -4.35
N TYR A 297 0.61 15.90 -4.46
CA TYR A 297 0.97 16.83 -3.39
C TYR A 297 1.02 18.29 -3.91
N PRO A 298 -0.14 18.90 -4.24
CA PRO A 298 -0.20 20.20 -4.89
C PRO A 298 0.41 21.32 -4.05
N ASP A 299 0.37 21.19 -2.73
CA ASP A 299 0.92 22.15 -1.78
C ASP A 299 2.45 22.11 -1.66
N HIS A 300 3.07 20.98 -1.95
CA HIS A 300 4.54 20.84 -1.99
C HIS A 300 5.12 21.08 -3.38
N TRP A 301 4.32 20.93 -4.42
CA TRP A 301 4.80 20.97 -5.81
C TRP A 301 4.57 22.31 -6.52
N THR A 302 3.64 23.15 -6.02
CA THR A 302 3.33 24.44 -6.63
C THR A 302 3.53 25.57 -5.63
N HIS A 303 4.08 26.70 -6.09
CA HIS A 303 4.25 27.89 -5.26
C HIS A 303 2.95 28.69 -5.09
N ASN A 304 1.89 28.35 -5.82
CA ASN A 304 0.62 29.08 -5.75
C ASN A 304 -0.13 28.71 -4.47
N PRO A 305 -0.40 29.65 -3.55
CA PRO A 305 -1.08 29.40 -2.30
C PRO A 305 -2.59 29.17 -2.45
N ASP A 306 -3.20 29.59 -3.58
CA ASP A 306 -4.65 29.52 -3.78
C ASP A 306 -5.14 28.08 -3.82
N PHE A 307 -6.07 27.76 -2.93
CA PHE A 307 -6.63 26.42 -2.83
C PHE A 307 -7.45 26.00 -4.07
N GLU A 308 -8.16 26.92 -4.70
CA GLU A 308 -8.90 26.63 -5.94
C GLU A 308 -7.95 26.36 -7.12
N TYR A 309 -6.80 27.04 -7.17
CA TYR A 309 -5.75 26.72 -8.12
C TYR A 309 -5.23 25.28 -7.90
N LYS A 310 -4.94 24.91 -6.65
CA LYS A 310 -4.49 23.54 -6.29
C LYS A 310 -5.51 22.50 -6.73
N LEU A 311 -6.80 22.71 -6.52
CA LEU A 311 -7.84 21.78 -6.97
C LEU A 311 -7.93 21.67 -8.50
N LYS A 312 -7.78 22.78 -9.22
CA LYS A 312 -7.72 22.77 -10.71
C LYS A 312 -6.51 22.00 -11.21
N PHE A 313 -5.36 22.16 -10.55
CA PHE A 313 -4.15 21.40 -10.85
C PHE A 313 -4.40 19.91 -10.64
N VAL A 314 -4.93 19.48 -9.48
CA VAL A 314 -5.26 18.08 -9.18
C VAL A 314 -6.17 17.47 -10.25
N TYR A 315 -7.19 18.20 -10.65
CA TYR A 315 -8.12 17.76 -11.68
C TYR A 315 -7.41 17.52 -13.03
N LYS A 316 -6.61 18.49 -13.48
CA LYS A 316 -5.83 18.37 -14.72
C LYS A 316 -4.81 17.23 -14.62
N TRP A 317 -4.10 17.11 -13.49
CA TRP A 317 -3.09 16.10 -13.23
C TRP A 317 -3.69 14.70 -13.36
N MET A 318 -4.73 14.41 -12.58
CA MET A 318 -5.37 13.09 -12.59
C MET A 318 -5.95 12.72 -13.95
N LEU A 319 -6.66 13.64 -14.61
CA LEU A 319 -7.26 13.34 -15.91
C LEU A 319 -6.23 13.08 -17.00
N SER A 320 -5.09 13.81 -16.99
CA SER A 320 -4.01 13.58 -17.93
C SER A 320 -3.38 12.20 -17.76
N HIS A 321 -3.10 11.79 -16.51
CA HIS A 321 -2.53 10.46 -16.24
C HIS A 321 -3.50 9.33 -16.59
N ILE A 322 -4.79 9.48 -16.27
CA ILE A 322 -5.82 8.50 -16.67
C ILE A 322 -5.91 8.43 -18.20
N GLU A 323 -5.83 9.57 -18.90
CA GLU A 323 -5.83 9.59 -20.36
C GLU A 323 -4.61 8.86 -20.94
N ASP A 324 -3.43 9.06 -20.36
CA ASP A 324 -2.19 8.38 -20.78
C ASP A 324 -2.26 6.88 -20.48
N GLY A 325 -2.84 6.49 -19.36
CA GLY A 325 -3.13 5.09 -19.06
C GLY A 325 -4.03 4.45 -20.11
N ASP A 326 -5.09 5.15 -20.55
CA ASP A 326 -6.01 4.67 -21.56
C ASP A 326 -5.40 4.63 -22.97
N LYS A 327 -4.60 5.62 -23.35
CA LYS A 327 -4.16 5.82 -24.74
C LYS A 327 -2.74 5.37 -25.01
N GLU A 328 -1.80 5.72 -24.13
CA GLU A 328 -0.36 5.53 -24.36
C GLU A 328 0.17 4.24 -23.74
N LEU A 329 -0.20 3.99 -22.46
CA LEU A 329 0.33 2.88 -21.69
C LEU A 329 -0.48 1.60 -21.87
N LYS A 330 -1.79 1.70 -22.07
CA LYS A 330 -2.74 0.57 -22.03
C LYS A 330 -2.61 -0.21 -20.72
N LYS A 331 -2.49 0.52 -19.61
CA LYS A 331 -2.27 -0.03 -18.27
C LYS A 331 -3.12 0.69 -17.24
N PRO A 332 -3.44 0.05 -16.09
CA PRO A 332 -4.05 0.73 -14.96
C PRO A 332 -3.16 1.85 -14.44
N ILE A 333 -3.79 2.93 -13.98
CA ILE A 333 -3.16 4.01 -13.23
C ILE A 333 -3.61 3.92 -11.79
N MET A 334 -2.66 3.96 -10.88
CA MET A 334 -2.90 3.96 -9.45
C MET A 334 -2.32 5.25 -8.84
N PHE A 335 -3.17 6.02 -8.16
CA PHE A 335 -2.72 7.18 -7.39
C PHE A 335 -2.27 6.69 -6.02
N THR A 336 -0.98 6.32 -5.94
CA THR A 336 -0.40 5.60 -4.81
C THR A 336 -0.17 6.45 -3.57
N GLU A 337 -0.16 7.78 -3.75
CA GLU A 337 -0.15 8.74 -2.66
C GLU A 337 -0.94 9.99 -3.02
N PHE A 338 -1.69 10.52 -2.06
CA PHE A 338 -2.25 11.87 -2.13
C PHE A 338 -2.47 12.41 -0.72
N GLY A 339 -2.15 13.68 -0.54
CA GLY A 339 -2.28 14.35 0.74
C GLY A 339 -2.37 15.87 0.60
N LEU A 340 -2.85 16.52 1.65
CA LEU A 340 -2.80 17.97 1.83
C LEU A 340 -2.21 18.25 3.20
N SER A 341 -1.08 18.97 3.25
CA SER A 341 -0.32 19.26 4.46
C SER A 341 -1.09 20.17 5.42
N THR A 342 -0.99 19.87 6.70
CA THR A 342 -1.52 20.73 7.77
C THR A 342 -0.67 21.98 8.01
N GLU A 343 0.54 22.04 7.47
CA GLU A 343 1.47 23.18 7.57
C GLU A 343 1.12 24.34 6.61
N ASN A 344 0.17 24.14 5.70
CA ASN A 344 -0.31 25.24 4.86
C ASN A 344 -0.91 26.36 5.72
N LYS A 345 -0.50 27.61 5.48
CA LYS A 345 -0.87 28.79 6.27
C LYS A 345 -2.39 28.94 6.50
N ASP A 346 -3.20 28.56 5.51
CA ASP A 346 -4.65 28.67 5.55
C ASP A 346 -5.34 27.30 5.61
N PHE A 347 -4.64 26.29 6.11
CA PHE A 347 -5.18 24.93 6.19
C PHE A 347 -6.42 24.86 7.07
N THR A 348 -7.45 24.18 6.58
CA THR A 348 -8.60 23.74 7.37
C THR A 348 -8.92 22.27 7.10
N PRO A 349 -9.45 21.53 8.07
CA PRO A 349 -9.91 20.16 7.84
C PRO A 349 -10.92 20.05 6.67
N ALA A 350 -11.77 21.08 6.48
CA ALA A 350 -12.73 21.13 5.39
C ALA A 350 -12.06 21.22 4.00
N GLN A 351 -10.94 21.94 3.88
CA GLN A 351 -10.16 21.97 2.63
C GLN A 351 -9.58 20.58 2.32
N ARG A 352 -9.06 19.88 3.31
CA ARG A 352 -8.55 18.52 3.13
C ARG A 352 -9.66 17.55 2.71
N ASP A 353 -10.80 17.59 3.35
CA ASP A 353 -11.95 16.76 2.96
C ASP A 353 -12.42 17.09 1.52
N ARG A 354 -12.44 18.37 1.15
CA ARG A 354 -12.78 18.79 -0.22
C ARG A 354 -11.75 18.32 -1.25
N PHE A 355 -10.45 18.40 -0.94
CA PHE A 355 -9.37 17.87 -1.76
C PHE A 355 -9.55 16.36 -1.98
N MET A 356 -9.73 15.59 -0.91
CA MET A 356 -9.97 14.15 -0.99
C MET A 356 -11.22 13.82 -1.80
N LYS A 357 -12.32 14.56 -1.59
CA LYS A 357 -13.57 14.37 -2.33
C LYS A 357 -13.38 14.54 -3.84
N VAL A 358 -12.59 15.51 -4.28
CA VAL A 358 -12.29 15.70 -5.72
C VAL A 358 -11.58 14.46 -6.28
N ILE A 359 -10.57 13.94 -5.59
CA ILE A 359 -9.81 12.75 -6.02
C ILE A 359 -10.73 11.53 -6.09
N LEU A 360 -11.49 11.26 -5.03
CA LEU A 360 -12.40 10.11 -4.94
C LEU A 360 -13.50 10.18 -6.01
N GLU A 361 -14.00 11.39 -6.34
CA GLU A 361 -14.99 11.60 -7.40
C GLU A 361 -14.42 11.30 -8.80
N ILE A 362 -13.18 11.71 -9.07
CA ILE A 362 -12.48 11.39 -10.33
C ILE A 362 -12.29 9.88 -10.46
N MET A 363 -11.87 9.21 -9.39
CA MET A 363 -11.70 7.76 -9.37
C MET A 363 -13.02 7.02 -9.59
N TYR A 364 -14.10 7.44 -8.96
CA TYR A 364 -15.44 6.88 -9.19
C TYR A 364 -15.88 7.06 -10.65
N LYS A 365 -15.70 8.26 -11.22
CA LYS A 365 -16.01 8.52 -12.63
C LYS A 365 -15.14 7.68 -13.59
N SER A 366 -13.89 7.40 -13.22
CA SER A 366 -13.03 6.49 -13.96
C SER A 366 -13.62 5.06 -13.94
N ALA A 367 -14.00 4.58 -12.77
CA ALA A 367 -14.55 3.23 -12.58
C ALA A 367 -15.84 3.00 -13.37
N ILE A 368 -16.83 3.91 -13.27
CA ILE A 368 -18.09 3.76 -14.03
C ILE A 368 -17.90 3.81 -15.56
N LYS A 369 -16.83 4.43 -16.03
CA LYS A 369 -16.51 4.54 -17.47
C LYS A 369 -15.49 3.50 -17.92
N ASN A 370 -15.12 2.54 -17.07
CA ASN A 370 -14.10 1.53 -17.34
C ASN A 370 -12.78 2.12 -17.85
N ARG A 371 -12.35 3.29 -17.29
CA ARG A 371 -11.08 3.92 -17.62
C ARG A 371 -9.95 3.37 -16.76
N SER A 372 -8.73 3.73 -17.10
CA SER A 372 -7.50 3.21 -16.49
C SER A 372 -7.29 3.58 -15.01
N GLY A 373 -7.95 4.61 -14.47
CA GLY A 373 -7.86 4.94 -13.03
C GLY A 373 -8.44 3.82 -12.17
N GLY A 374 -7.60 2.93 -11.66
CA GLY A 374 -8.00 1.69 -10.98
C GLY A 374 -8.04 1.78 -9.45
N GLY A 375 -7.21 2.63 -8.84
CA GLY A 375 -7.13 2.74 -7.38
C GLY A 375 -6.49 4.03 -6.89
N SER A 376 -6.76 4.39 -5.62
CA SER A 376 -6.13 5.55 -4.97
C SER A 376 -5.89 5.28 -3.48
N LEU A 377 -4.73 5.73 -2.97
CA LEU A 377 -4.29 5.52 -1.59
C LEU A 377 -3.97 6.87 -0.94
N VAL A 378 -4.66 7.19 0.17
CA VAL A 378 -4.36 8.41 0.92
C VAL A 378 -3.02 8.30 1.65
N TRP A 379 -2.24 9.35 1.67
CA TRP A 379 -1.08 9.54 2.52
C TRP A 379 -1.44 10.45 3.69
N GLN A 380 -1.41 9.99 4.95
CA GLN A 380 -1.29 8.63 5.44
C GLN A 380 -2.24 8.40 6.63
N PHE A 381 -2.48 7.13 6.98
CA PHE A 381 -3.20 6.80 8.21
C PHE A 381 -2.24 6.42 9.34
N LEU A 382 -2.53 6.98 10.51
CA LEU A 382 -1.87 6.71 11.78
C LEU A 382 -2.87 6.14 12.80
N VAL A 383 -2.35 5.67 13.90
CA VAL A 383 -3.12 5.41 15.12
C VAL A 383 -2.72 6.42 16.21
N GLU A 384 -3.52 6.52 17.26
CA GLU A 384 -3.24 7.40 18.39
C GLU A 384 -1.88 7.11 19.03
N GLY A 385 -1.19 8.16 19.49
CA GLY A 385 0.12 8.05 20.10
C GLY A 385 1.24 7.72 19.12
N MET A 386 1.11 8.21 17.89
CA MET A 386 2.13 8.06 16.84
C MET A 386 2.53 9.41 16.23
N GLU A 387 2.64 10.42 17.06
CA GLU A 387 2.99 11.79 16.65
C GLU A 387 4.38 11.83 15.98
N GLU A 388 5.29 10.94 16.37
CA GLU A 388 6.62 10.82 15.77
C GLU A 388 6.62 10.34 14.30
N PHE A 389 5.52 9.76 13.83
CA PHE A 389 5.33 9.33 12.42
C PHE A 389 4.46 10.32 11.63
N ASN A 390 4.01 11.40 12.28
CA ASN A 390 3.23 12.43 11.62
C ASN A 390 4.16 13.35 10.83
N ASP A 391 3.93 13.37 9.54
CA ASP A 391 4.66 14.16 8.54
C ASP A 391 3.76 15.25 7.93
N ASP A 392 2.93 15.88 8.75
CA ASP A 392 1.93 16.90 8.40
C ASP A 392 0.71 16.39 7.62
N PHE A 393 0.74 15.14 7.15
CA PHE A 393 -0.36 14.51 6.40
C PHE A 393 -1.13 13.49 7.24
N GLY A 394 -0.62 13.11 8.40
CA GLY A 394 -1.16 12.03 9.23
C GLY A 394 -2.61 12.22 9.62
N ILE A 395 -3.39 11.14 9.50
CA ILE A 395 -4.81 11.08 9.86
C ILE A 395 -5.04 9.87 10.73
N VAL A 396 -5.64 10.08 11.91
CA VAL A 396 -6.24 9.00 12.69
C VAL A 396 -7.70 8.87 12.24
N PRO A 397 -8.08 7.83 11.47
CA PRO A 397 -9.36 7.82 10.75
C PRO A 397 -10.58 7.97 11.65
N TRP A 398 -10.61 7.28 12.79
CA TRP A 398 -11.75 7.32 13.72
C TRP A 398 -11.86 8.63 14.52
N GLN A 399 -10.83 9.47 14.52
CA GLN A 399 -10.88 10.83 15.09
C GLN A 399 -11.36 11.89 14.08
N ARG A 400 -11.59 11.51 12.82
CA ARG A 400 -12.00 12.39 11.74
C ARG A 400 -13.27 11.86 11.05
N PRO A 401 -14.45 12.01 11.66
CA PRO A 401 -15.69 11.41 11.14
C PRO A 401 -16.04 11.80 9.70
N SER A 402 -15.75 13.04 9.28
CA SER A 402 -15.99 13.50 7.91
C SER A 402 -15.13 12.76 6.90
N THR A 403 -13.82 12.68 7.16
CA THR A 403 -12.87 11.91 6.34
C THR A 403 -13.20 10.42 6.33
N TYR A 404 -13.51 9.84 7.50
CA TYR A 404 -13.94 8.44 7.63
C TYR A 404 -15.15 8.14 6.74
N ASN A 405 -16.16 9.01 6.76
CA ASN A 405 -17.37 8.85 5.97
C ASN A 405 -17.09 8.97 4.46
N LEU A 406 -16.22 9.89 4.02
CA LEU A 406 -15.84 10.05 2.62
C LEU A 406 -15.25 8.74 2.05
N PHE A 407 -14.31 8.12 2.75
CA PHE A 407 -13.70 6.87 2.31
C PHE A 407 -14.68 5.70 2.36
N THR A 408 -15.52 5.61 3.39
CA THR A 408 -16.54 4.56 3.50
C THR A 408 -17.57 4.67 2.37
N GLU A 409 -18.02 5.89 2.05
CA GLU A 409 -18.93 6.13 0.94
C GLU A 409 -18.31 5.75 -0.40
N GLN A 410 -17.06 6.11 -0.63
CA GLN A 410 -16.35 5.71 -1.83
C GLN A 410 -16.23 4.19 -1.95
N SER A 411 -15.92 3.49 -0.85
CA SER A 411 -15.88 2.01 -0.84
C SER A 411 -17.23 1.41 -1.26
N CYS A 412 -18.35 1.96 -0.76
CA CYS A 412 -19.68 1.54 -1.17
C CYS A 412 -19.94 1.79 -2.67
N ARG A 413 -19.56 2.98 -3.16
CA ARG A 413 -19.75 3.35 -4.58
C ARG A 413 -18.97 2.42 -5.51
N LEU A 414 -17.71 2.13 -5.20
CA LEU A 414 -16.87 1.23 -5.98
C LEU A 414 -17.37 -0.22 -5.93
N ALA A 415 -17.82 -0.70 -4.76
CA ALA A 415 -18.42 -2.02 -4.62
C ALA A 415 -19.67 -2.19 -5.49
N MET A 416 -20.49 -1.17 -5.62
CA MET A 416 -21.66 -1.20 -6.52
C MET A 416 -21.27 -1.27 -7.99
N VAL A 417 -20.21 -0.56 -8.41
CA VAL A 417 -19.69 -0.61 -9.80
C VAL A 417 -19.17 -2.00 -10.15
N GLN A 418 -18.54 -2.68 -9.20
CA GLN A 418 -17.98 -4.03 -9.40
C GLN A 418 -19.06 -5.15 -9.44
N GLY A 419 -20.31 -4.82 -9.14
CA GLY A 419 -21.40 -5.82 -9.06
C GLY A 419 -21.27 -6.80 -7.89
N ALA A 420 -20.38 -6.52 -6.93
CA ALA A 420 -20.20 -7.33 -5.73
C ALA A 420 -19.80 -6.41 -4.57
N LEU A 421 -20.57 -6.43 -3.50
CA LEU A 421 -20.08 -5.97 -2.20
C LEU A 421 -19.00 -6.96 -1.76
N PRO A 422 -17.80 -6.50 -1.30
CA PRO A 422 -16.78 -7.39 -0.80
C PRO A 422 -17.39 -8.38 0.20
N THR A 423 -17.22 -9.67 -0.07
CA THR A 423 -17.84 -10.76 0.71
C THR A 423 -17.43 -10.78 2.18
N GLN A 424 -16.34 -10.09 2.53
CA GLN A 424 -15.81 -9.97 3.89
C GLN A 424 -16.58 -8.98 4.78
N MET A 425 -17.61 -8.31 4.26
CA MET A 425 -18.17 -7.18 4.94
C MET A 425 -19.69 -7.23 5.09
N ASN A 426 -20.19 -8.16 5.90
CA ASN A 426 -21.54 -8.04 6.43
C ASN A 426 -21.82 -6.65 7.07
N TYR A 427 -20.78 -6.00 7.59
CA TYR A 427 -20.88 -4.66 8.15
C TYR A 427 -21.03 -3.59 7.05
N LEU A 428 -20.20 -3.58 6.01
CA LEU A 428 -20.36 -2.65 4.88
C LEU A 428 -21.62 -2.92 4.09
N LYS A 429 -22.05 -4.16 3.97
CA LYS A 429 -23.35 -4.49 3.37
C LYS A 429 -24.48 -3.79 4.13
N LYS A 430 -24.47 -3.83 5.47
CA LYS A 430 -25.42 -3.09 6.31
C LYS A 430 -25.26 -1.56 6.19
N LEU A 431 -24.02 -1.07 6.13
CA LEU A 431 -23.71 0.36 6.02
C LEU A 431 -24.14 0.93 4.67
N CYS A 432 -23.81 0.22 3.57
CA CYS A 432 -24.13 0.65 2.21
C CYS A 432 -25.62 0.54 1.89
N THR A 433 -26.38 -0.37 2.54
CA THR A 433 -27.83 -0.51 2.35
C THR A 433 -28.65 0.47 3.17
N ARG A 434 -28.13 0.99 4.30
CA ARG A 434 -28.82 1.99 5.12
C ARG A 434 -28.81 3.41 4.54
N ARG A 435 -28.07 3.65 3.47
CA ARG A 435 -27.92 4.96 2.81
C ARG A 435 -28.65 5.07 1.47
N LYS A 436 -29.46 4.07 1.12
CA LYS A 436 -30.48 4.18 0.06
C LYS A 436 -31.78 4.73 0.65
#